data_09133aafd1df396e1953bfb9523e29ce
#
_entry.id   09133aafd1df396e1953bfb9523e29ce
#
_cell.length_a   1.000
_cell.length_b   1.000
_cell.length_c   1.000
_cell.angle_alpha   90.00
_cell.angle_beta   90.00
_cell.angle_gamma   90.00
#
_symmetry.space_group_name_H-M   'P 1'
#
loop_
_entity.id
_entity.type
_entity.pdbx_description
1 polymer ?
#
loop_
_entity_poly.entity_id
_entity_poly.type
_entity_poly.pdbx_seq_one_letter_code
_entity_poly.pdbx_strand_id
1 'polypeptide(L)'
;MDSGELVGVGAFAQLSGLTVETLRHYHQVGLLVPAEVDDRTGYRRYGLRQLPRARALAALRDVGMPLGDAAAIVDATDRAARRARLVEHRRRLTEAARQAAGRVDAMNRMIAREDLMESPLRIGGGTPMLSDERLARELLGTLDRTDLGHPGVRHEGKVRDSYVDGNVRTIVTTDRLSAFDRLLGTIPFKGQVLNEIANYWFDATSDIVSNHLLEAPDPNVVRVRECAPVPLEFVVRAYITGVTKTSLWFNYEAGARNIAGNPMPDGLRRNERLEAPVLTPTTKFEVHDRNIGRDDAIAEGLVTADLFDRCADVCFRLFARGTELAAQRGLILVDTKYEVGLLGDEIVLIDEVHTPDSSRYWYADTYDELFRKNMDQRALDKEPLREWMAERGFRGDGEAPVMTDEVRIATATRYILLAEELTQRPFEATELTAAERVASILRD
;
A
#
# COMPACT_ATOMS: atom_id res chain seq x y z
N MET A 1 31.99 -53.78 -31.68
CA MET A 1 30.80 -53.46 -30.82
C MET A 1 31.37 -53.01 -29.48
N ASP A 2 31.37 -51.73 -29.28
CA ASP A 2 31.95 -51.10 -28.09
C ASP A 2 30.95 -51.25 -26.92
N SER A 3 31.24 -52.27 -26.07
CA SER A 3 30.41 -52.56 -24.88
C SER A 3 30.60 -51.43 -23.86
N GLY A 4 29.81 -50.36 -24.02
CA GLY A 4 29.78 -49.29 -23.01
C GLY A 4 29.49 -49.91 -21.64
N GLU A 5 30.19 -49.42 -20.62
CA GLU A 5 30.11 -49.88 -19.24
C GLU A 5 28.64 -49.93 -18.76
N LEU A 6 28.18 -51.13 -18.37
CA LEU A 6 26.84 -51.43 -17.93
C LEU A 6 26.77 -51.37 -16.40
N VAL A 7 25.81 -50.61 -15.87
CA VAL A 7 25.56 -50.52 -14.44
C VAL A 7 24.16 -51.05 -14.07
N GLY A 8 24.03 -51.59 -12.87
CA GLY A 8 22.75 -52.06 -12.39
C GLY A 8 21.76 -50.89 -12.15
N VAL A 9 20.46 -51.20 -12.15
CA VAL A 9 19.38 -50.24 -12.02
C VAL A 9 19.53 -49.31 -10.81
N GLY A 10 20.03 -49.82 -9.67
CA GLY A 10 20.23 -49.00 -8.46
C GLY A 10 21.35 -47.95 -8.61
N ALA A 11 22.50 -48.38 -9.18
CA ALA A 11 23.61 -47.45 -9.47
C ALA A 11 23.21 -46.41 -10.54
N PHE A 12 22.48 -46.86 -11.58
CA PHE A 12 22.00 -45.94 -12.62
C PHE A 12 20.97 -44.92 -12.07
N ALA A 13 20.13 -45.33 -11.12
CA ALA A 13 19.20 -44.43 -10.43
C ALA A 13 19.95 -43.31 -9.70
N GLN A 14 20.98 -43.66 -8.91
CA GLN A 14 21.82 -42.67 -8.22
C GLN A 14 22.52 -41.69 -9.18
N LEU A 15 23.09 -42.25 -10.27
CA LEU A 15 23.82 -41.44 -11.26
C LEU A 15 22.92 -40.54 -12.11
N SER A 16 21.68 -40.91 -12.32
CA SER A 16 20.72 -40.17 -13.16
C SER A 16 19.82 -39.18 -12.39
N GLY A 17 19.75 -39.31 -11.07
CA GLY A 17 18.81 -38.54 -10.24
C GLY A 17 17.36 -39.06 -10.33
N LEU A 18 17.13 -40.26 -10.93
CA LEU A 18 15.83 -40.93 -11.04
C LEU A 18 15.68 -42.02 -9.98
N THR A 19 14.44 -42.30 -9.57
CA THR A 19 14.18 -43.47 -8.70
C THR A 19 14.18 -44.77 -9.52
N VAL A 20 14.44 -45.88 -8.85
CA VAL A 20 14.34 -47.21 -9.48
C VAL A 20 12.93 -47.46 -10.03
N GLU A 21 11.92 -46.99 -9.36
CA GLU A 21 10.52 -47.06 -9.78
C GLU A 21 10.29 -46.26 -11.08
N THR A 22 10.78 -45.03 -11.13
CA THR A 22 10.73 -44.17 -12.32
C THR A 22 11.44 -44.83 -13.51
N LEU A 23 12.60 -45.46 -13.30
CA LEU A 23 13.33 -46.18 -14.34
C LEU A 23 12.53 -47.39 -14.85
N ARG A 24 11.84 -48.13 -13.97
CA ARG A 24 10.93 -49.23 -14.35
C ARG A 24 9.77 -48.70 -15.18
N HIS A 25 9.14 -47.63 -14.76
CA HIS A 25 8.07 -46.97 -15.51
C HIS A 25 8.55 -46.51 -16.89
N TYR A 26 9.70 -45.84 -16.98
CA TYR A 26 10.28 -45.41 -18.27
C TYR A 26 10.62 -46.54 -19.22
N HIS A 27 11.02 -47.69 -18.67
CA HIS A 27 11.17 -48.90 -19.46
C HIS A 27 9.83 -49.40 -20.00
N GLN A 28 8.79 -49.47 -19.17
CA GLN A 28 7.44 -49.95 -19.57
C GLN A 28 6.83 -49.10 -20.68
N VAL A 29 7.03 -47.77 -20.63
CA VAL A 29 6.50 -46.85 -21.66
C VAL A 29 7.48 -46.62 -22.82
N GLY A 30 8.58 -47.38 -22.88
CA GLY A 30 9.55 -47.30 -23.97
C GLY A 30 10.41 -46.07 -24.01
N LEU A 31 10.40 -45.23 -22.95
CA LEU A 31 11.07 -43.96 -22.91
C LEU A 31 12.57 -44.10 -22.60
N LEU A 32 12.94 -45.03 -21.71
CA LEU A 32 14.32 -45.34 -21.36
C LEU A 32 14.46 -46.85 -21.17
N VAL A 33 14.75 -47.53 -22.26
CA VAL A 33 14.88 -48.99 -22.29
C VAL A 33 16.27 -49.39 -21.76
N PRO A 34 16.39 -50.33 -20.78
CA PRO A 34 17.68 -50.83 -20.33
C PRO A 34 18.45 -51.45 -21.48
N ALA A 35 19.76 -51.36 -21.44
CA ALA A 35 20.65 -51.95 -22.46
C ALA A 35 20.64 -53.47 -22.39
N GLU A 36 20.36 -54.01 -21.18
CA GLU A 36 20.26 -55.47 -20.96
C GLU A 36 19.21 -55.75 -19.89
N VAL A 37 18.42 -56.81 -20.10
CA VAL A 37 17.51 -57.36 -19.09
C VAL A 37 17.84 -58.86 -18.98
N ASP A 38 18.18 -59.33 -17.80
CA ASP A 38 18.44 -60.73 -17.54
C ASP A 38 17.12 -61.52 -17.61
N ASP A 39 17.00 -62.41 -18.57
CA ASP A 39 15.76 -63.16 -18.85
C ASP A 39 15.32 -64.08 -17.70
N ARG A 40 16.26 -64.49 -16.82
CA ARG A 40 15.97 -65.41 -15.72
C ARG A 40 15.54 -64.65 -14.45
N THR A 41 16.19 -63.53 -14.19
CA THR A 41 15.97 -62.75 -12.93
C THR A 41 15.16 -61.48 -13.12
N GLY A 42 14.97 -61.04 -14.37
CA GLY A 42 14.37 -59.74 -14.70
C GLY A 42 15.23 -58.56 -14.34
N TYR A 43 16.53 -58.76 -13.99
CA TYR A 43 17.42 -57.68 -13.54
C TYR A 43 17.82 -56.78 -14.72
N ARG A 44 17.68 -55.49 -14.52
CA ARG A 44 17.91 -54.44 -15.55
C ARG A 44 19.27 -53.83 -15.41
N ARG A 45 20.01 -53.72 -16.51
CA ARG A 45 21.28 -52.99 -16.62
C ARG A 45 21.17 -51.90 -17.66
N TYR A 46 21.72 -50.76 -17.33
CA TYR A 46 21.72 -49.56 -18.19
C TYR A 46 23.14 -49.20 -18.60
N GLY A 47 23.33 -48.76 -19.83
CA GLY A 47 24.61 -48.26 -20.31
C GLY A 47 24.84 -46.82 -19.86
N LEU A 48 26.09 -46.47 -19.50
CA LEU A 48 26.43 -45.12 -19.10
C LEU A 48 26.16 -44.06 -20.18
N ARG A 49 26.10 -44.44 -21.45
CA ARG A 49 25.68 -43.58 -22.58
C ARG A 49 24.24 -43.09 -22.47
N GLN A 50 23.40 -43.74 -21.68
CA GLN A 50 22.01 -43.35 -21.45
C GLN A 50 21.86 -42.29 -20.37
N LEU A 51 22.90 -42.00 -19.58
CA LEU A 51 22.88 -41.00 -18.50
C LEU A 51 22.50 -39.58 -18.95
N PRO A 52 23.05 -39.05 -20.05
CA PRO A 52 22.65 -37.70 -20.48
C PRO A 52 21.17 -37.58 -20.76
N ARG A 53 20.58 -38.63 -21.39
CA ARG A 53 19.13 -38.69 -21.64
C ARG A 53 18.33 -38.80 -20.35
N ALA A 54 18.74 -39.67 -19.43
CA ALA A 54 18.07 -39.87 -18.15
C ALA A 54 18.08 -38.57 -17.30
N ARG A 55 19.24 -37.89 -17.22
CA ARG A 55 19.39 -36.64 -16.51
C ARG A 55 18.56 -35.50 -17.11
N ALA A 56 18.50 -35.44 -18.43
CA ALA A 56 17.65 -34.44 -19.10
C ALA A 56 16.17 -34.63 -18.80
N LEU A 57 15.72 -35.91 -18.82
CA LEU A 57 14.34 -36.23 -18.42
C LEU A 57 14.07 -35.91 -16.96
N ALA A 58 15.00 -36.22 -16.04
CA ALA A 58 14.87 -35.86 -14.64
C ALA A 58 14.72 -34.32 -14.46
N ALA A 59 15.62 -33.53 -15.02
CA ALA A 59 15.60 -32.08 -14.93
C ALA A 59 14.31 -31.44 -15.48
N LEU A 60 13.77 -31.97 -16.60
CA LEU A 60 12.52 -31.49 -17.18
C LEU A 60 11.29 -31.87 -16.33
N ARG A 61 11.34 -33.02 -15.66
CA ARG A 61 10.28 -33.45 -14.73
C ARG A 61 10.29 -32.63 -13.42
N ASP A 62 11.46 -32.29 -12.92
CA ASP A 62 11.62 -31.46 -11.71
C ASP A 62 10.95 -30.07 -11.86
N VAL A 63 10.96 -29.51 -13.07
CA VAL A 63 10.22 -28.27 -13.37
C VAL A 63 8.75 -28.50 -13.76
N GLY A 64 8.20 -29.67 -13.45
CA GLY A 64 6.77 -29.98 -13.67
C GLY A 64 6.35 -30.21 -15.11
N MET A 65 7.30 -30.48 -16.01
CA MET A 65 6.96 -30.74 -17.42
C MET A 65 6.29 -32.13 -17.59
N PRO A 66 5.16 -32.25 -18.33
CA PRO A 66 4.54 -33.52 -18.64
C PRO A 66 5.52 -34.49 -19.31
N LEU A 67 5.44 -35.78 -19.01
CA LEU A 67 6.39 -36.76 -19.47
C LEU A 67 6.51 -36.83 -21.01
N GLY A 68 5.38 -36.73 -21.72
CA GLY A 68 5.38 -36.68 -23.18
C GLY A 68 6.10 -35.48 -23.77
N ASP A 69 5.93 -34.31 -23.15
CA ASP A 69 6.63 -33.07 -23.57
C ASP A 69 8.14 -33.17 -23.29
N ALA A 70 8.52 -33.71 -22.11
CA ALA A 70 9.93 -33.96 -21.75
C ALA A 70 10.60 -34.91 -22.71
N ALA A 71 9.94 -36.02 -23.07
CA ALA A 71 10.40 -36.99 -24.08
C ALA A 71 10.61 -36.30 -25.43
N ALA A 72 9.63 -35.57 -25.90
CA ALA A 72 9.68 -34.86 -27.17
C ALA A 72 10.81 -33.81 -27.24
N ILE A 73 11.19 -33.19 -26.11
CA ILE A 73 12.35 -32.28 -26.03
C ILE A 73 13.67 -33.06 -26.10
N VAL A 74 13.78 -34.16 -25.38
CA VAL A 74 15.01 -34.97 -25.35
C VAL A 74 15.27 -35.64 -26.71
N ASP A 75 14.22 -36.05 -27.42
CA ASP A 75 14.29 -36.71 -28.73
C ASP A 75 14.41 -35.74 -29.90
N ALA A 76 14.13 -34.46 -29.69
CA ALA A 76 14.24 -33.46 -30.76
C ALA A 76 15.71 -33.27 -31.20
N THR A 77 15.97 -33.44 -32.47
CA THR A 77 17.29 -33.20 -33.08
C THR A 77 17.53 -31.74 -33.38
N ASP A 78 16.45 -30.98 -33.62
CA ASP A 78 16.51 -29.54 -33.87
C ASP A 78 16.55 -28.72 -32.59
N ARG A 79 17.60 -27.87 -32.47
CA ARG A 79 17.81 -26.95 -31.34
C ARG A 79 16.71 -25.88 -31.23
N ALA A 80 16.19 -25.40 -32.36
CA ALA A 80 15.14 -24.37 -32.37
C ALA A 80 13.83 -24.94 -31.84
N ALA A 81 13.45 -26.17 -32.30
CA ALA A 81 12.27 -26.88 -31.82
C ALA A 81 12.34 -27.19 -30.32
N ARG A 82 13.50 -27.60 -29.80
CA ARG A 82 13.72 -27.78 -28.35
C ARG A 82 13.49 -26.49 -27.57
N ARG A 83 14.10 -25.39 -28.04
CA ARG A 83 13.99 -24.11 -27.39
C ARG A 83 12.54 -23.60 -27.39
N ALA A 84 11.81 -23.73 -28.47
CA ALA A 84 10.42 -23.33 -28.57
C ALA A 84 9.53 -24.05 -27.54
N ARG A 85 9.72 -25.36 -27.37
CA ARG A 85 8.98 -26.17 -26.37
C ARG A 85 9.31 -25.73 -24.92
N LEU A 86 10.56 -25.43 -24.62
CA LEU A 86 10.99 -24.92 -23.30
C LEU A 86 10.38 -23.53 -23.03
N VAL A 87 10.37 -22.64 -24.00
CA VAL A 87 9.75 -21.31 -23.88
C VAL A 87 8.25 -21.43 -23.64
N GLU A 88 7.58 -22.32 -24.36
CA GLU A 88 6.14 -22.54 -24.18
C GLU A 88 5.83 -23.14 -22.80
N HIS A 89 6.63 -24.06 -22.31
CA HIS A 89 6.45 -24.59 -20.95
C HIS A 89 6.66 -23.50 -19.89
N ARG A 90 7.71 -22.65 -20.03
CA ARG A 90 7.92 -21.50 -19.16
C ARG A 90 6.70 -20.56 -19.17
N ARG A 91 6.13 -20.27 -20.36
CA ARG A 91 4.92 -19.44 -20.48
C ARG A 91 3.76 -20.03 -19.69
N ARG A 92 3.53 -21.35 -19.81
CA ARG A 92 2.48 -22.07 -19.03
C ARG A 92 2.72 -21.99 -17.52
N LEU A 93 3.97 -22.13 -17.06
CA LEU A 93 4.31 -21.98 -15.64
C LEU A 93 4.08 -20.57 -15.14
N THR A 94 4.47 -19.55 -15.92
CA THR A 94 4.24 -18.15 -15.57
C THR A 94 2.75 -17.82 -15.47
N GLU A 95 1.93 -18.33 -16.40
CA GLU A 95 0.49 -18.13 -16.35
C GLU A 95 -0.16 -18.87 -15.17
N ALA A 96 0.27 -20.08 -14.86
CA ALA A 96 -0.19 -20.84 -13.69
C ALA A 96 0.18 -20.12 -12.37
N ALA A 97 1.39 -19.57 -12.28
CA ALA A 97 1.83 -18.79 -11.13
C ALA A 97 0.97 -17.51 -10.96
N ARG A 98 0.66 -16.82 -12.06
CA ARG A 98 -0.21 -15.65 -12.04
C ARG A 98 -1.64 -15.98 -11.60
N GLN A 99 -2.20 -17.10 -12.07
CA GLN A 99 -3.52 -17.58 -11.64
C GLN A 99 -3.51 -18.02 -10.16
N ALA A 100 -2.41 -18.64 -9.69
CA ALA A 100 -2.26 -19.00 -8.28
C ALA A 100 -2.17 -17.73 -7.39
N ALA A 101 -1.42 -16.73 -7.80
CA ALA A 101 -1.37 -15.43 -7.12
C ALA A 101 -2.77 -14.80 -7.04
N GLY A 102 -3.53 -14.79 -8.13
CA GLY A 102 -4.91 -14.30 -8.13
C GLY A 102 -5.85 -15.06 -7.17
N ARG A 103 -5.64 -16.37 -6.99
CA ARG A 103 -6.39 -17.18 -6.00
C ARG A 103 -5.99 -16.85 -4.57
N VAL A 104 -4.70 -16.61 -4.31
CA VAL A 104 -4.22 -16.16 -2.99
C VAL A 104 -4.81 -14.78 -2.68
N ASP A 105 -4.80 -13.86 -3.63
CA ASP A 105 -5.42 -12.55 -3.47
C ASP A 105 -6.94 -12.66 -3.22
N ALA A 106 -7.63 -13.58 -3.90
CA ALA A 106 -9.05 -13.86 -3.63
C ALA A 106 -9.26 -14.41 -2.22
N MET A 107 -8.41 -15.32 -1.76
CA MET A 107 -8.46 -15.87 -0.40
C MET A 107 -8.18 -14.79 0.65
N ASN A 108 -7.17 -13.95 0.42
CA ASN A 108 -6.87 -12.82 1.32
C ASN A 108 -8.05 -11.84 1.41
N ARG A 109 -8.77 -11.61 0.29
CA ARG A 109 -10.01 -10.83 0.31
C ARG A 109 -11.12 -11.51 1.13
N MET A 110 -11.25 -12.83 1.06
CA MET A 110 -12.22 -13.58 1.87
C MET A 110 -11.87 -13.51 3.36
N ILE A 111 -10.60 -13.67 3.72
CA ILE A 111 -10.09 -13.54 5.09
C ILE A 111 -10.35 -12.12 5.60
N ALA A 112 -10.01 -11.08 4.82
CA ALA A 112 -10.28 -9.70 5.21
C ALA A 112 -11.79 -9.40 5.37
N ARG A 113 -12.65 -10.05 4.58
CA ARG A 113 -14.11 -10.00 4.72
C ARG A 113 -14.60 -10.68 6.00
N GLU A 114 -14.03 -11.82 6.35
CA GLU A 114 -14.37 -12.57 7.57
C GLU A 114 -13.93 -11.78 8.81
N ASP A 115 -12.73 -11.19 8.80
CA ASP A 115 -12.26 -10.27 9.84
C ASP A 115 -13.16 -9.03 10.00
N LEU A 116 -13.71 -8.51 8.90
CA LEU A 116 -14.68 -7.40 8.93
C LEU A 116 -16.07 -7.84 9.44
N MET A 117 -16.46 -9.10 9.24
CA MET A 117 -17.75 -9.66 9.67
C MET A 117 -17.73 -10.14 11.13
N GLU A 118 -16.57 -10.57 11.65
CA GLU A 118 -16.39 -11.01 13.04
C GLU A 118 -16.03 -9.87 13.99
N SER A 119 -15.75 -8.67 13.50
CA SER A 119 -15.49 -7.51 14.35
C SER A 119 -16.75 -7.11 15.13
N PRO A 120 -16.71 -7.09 16.48
CA PRO A 120 -17.88 -6.72 17.31
C PRO A 120 -18.26 -5.23 17.24
N LEU A 121 -17.73 -4.48 16.29
CA LEU A 121 -17.95 -3.03 16.11
C LEU A 121 -19.24 -2.73 15.31
N ARG A 122 -20.33 -3.41 15.65
CA ARG A 122 -21.70 -2.91 15.43
C ARG A 122 -22.25 -2.33 16.72
N ILE A 123 -21.70 -1.20 17.15
CA ILE A 123 -22.35 -0.38 18.18
C ILE A 123 -22.85 0.88 17.47
N GLY A 124 -24.12 0.84 17.11
CA GLY A 124 -24.81 2.00 16.53
C GLY A 124 -25.75 1.57 15.42
N GLY A 125 -27.04 1.64 15.69
CA GLY A 125 -28.08 1.13 14.81
C GLY A 125 -28.02 1.65 13.39
N GLY A 126 -27.83 0.74 12.46
CA GLY A 126 -28.63 0.67 11.27
C GLY A 126 -28.46 1.70 10.18
N THR A 127 -27.31 1.80 9.53
CA THR A 127 -27.31 2.03 8.07
C THR A 127 -26.25 1.09 7.46
N PRO A 128 -26.56 0.34 6.40
CA PRO A 128 -25.56 -0.53 5.79
C PRO A 128 -24.45 0.33 5.19
N MET A 129 -23.21 0.04 5.55
CA MET A 129 -22.01 0.44 4.82
C MET A 129 -22.24 0.29 3.32
N LEU A 130 -21.73 1.20 2.52
CA LEU A 130 -21.84 1.13 1.06
C LEU A 130 -21.42 -0.26 0.55
N SER A 131 -22.29 -0.88 -0.24
CA SER A 131 -21.96 -2.19 -0.83
C SER A 131 -20.85 -2.06 -1.85
N ASP A 132 -20.09 -3.16 -2.05
CA ASP A 132 -19.05 -3.24 -3.08
C ASP A 132 -19.62 -2.92 -4.47
N GLU A 133 -20.90 -3.28 -4.76
CA GLU A 133 -21.56 -2.96 -6.02
C GLU A 133 -21.79 -1.44 -6.18
N ARG A 134 -22.04 -0.70 -5.09
CA ARG A 134 -22.16 0.76 -5.13
C ARG A 134 -20.79 1.40 -5.36
N LEU A 135 -19.75 0.93 -4.68
CA LEU A 135 -18.37 1.39 -4.90
C LEU A 135 -17.89 1.07 -6.31
N ALA A 136 -18.19 -0.13 -6.84
CA ALA A 136 -17.84 -0.52 -8.20
C ALA A 136 -18.49 0.38 -9.27
N ARG A 137 -19.73 0.80 -9.06
CA ARG A 137 -20.40 1.78 -9.96
C ARG A 137 -19.70 3.12 -9.94
N GLU A 138 -19.21 3.57 -8.78
CA GLU A 138 -18.54 4.86 -8.62
C GLU A 138 -17.12 4.88 -9.22
N LEU A 139 -16.51 3.73 -9.51
CA LEU A 139 -15.18 3.67 -10.14
C LEU A 139 -15.10 4.47 -11.45
N LEU A 140 -16.21 4.55 -12.19
CA LEU A 140 -16.31 5.30 -13.46
C LEU A 140 -16.63 6.78 -13.26
N GLY A 141 -17.15 7.15 -12.08
CA GLY A 141 -17.58 8.50 -11.73
C GLY A 141 -16.59 9.27 -10.85
N THR A 142 -15.39 8.74 -10.62
CA THR A 142 -14.38 9.39 -9.78
C THR A 142 -13.90 10.71 -10.35
N LEU A 143 -13.72 11.70 -9.48
CA LEU A 143 -13.22 13.02 -9.83
C LEU A 143 -11.69 13.00 -9.90
N ASP A 144 -11.14 12.98 -11.11
CA ASP A 144 -9.68 13.01 -11.31
C ASP A 144 -9.15 14.45 -11.45
N ARG A 145 -9.89 15.32 -12.13
CA ARG A 145 -9.41 16.67 -12.47
C ARG A 145 -10.54 17.68 -12.53
N THR A 146 -10.23 18.92 -12.12
CA THR A 146 -11.12 20.05 -12.36
C THR A 146 -10.50 21.01 -13.38
N ASP A 147 -11.28 21.40 -14.39
CA ASP A 147 -10.90 22.43 -15.38
C ASP A 147 -12.20 23.11 -15.82
N LEU A 148 -12.77 23.93 -14.95
CA LEU A 148 -14.17 24.31 -15.04
C LEU A 148 -14.39 25.82 -15.25
N GLY A 149 -13.31 26.55 -15.56
CA GLY A 149 -13.42 27.99 -15.86
C GLY A 149 -13.80 28.86 -14.65
N HIS A 150 -13.54 28.39 -13.43
CA HIS A 150 -13.70 29.19 -12.22
C HIS A 150 -12.83 30.47 -12.27
N PRO A 151 -13.37 31.64 -11.89
CA PRO A 151 -12.56 32.84 -11.73
C PRO A 151 -11.50 32.58 -10.67
N GLY A 152 -10.27 33.02 -10.90
CA GLY A 152 -9.16 32.83 -9.97
C GLY A 152 -8.01 32.01 -10.57
N VAL A 153 -6.87 32.07 -9.91
CA VAL A 153 -5.65 31.38 -10.32
C VAL A 153 -5.74 29.91 -9.90
N ARG A 154 -5.74 29.00 -10.87
CA ARG A 154 -5.77 27.55 -10.61
C ARG A 154 -4.40 27.04 -10.19
N HIS A 155 -4.39 26.24 -9.13
CA HIS A 155 -3.24 25.46 -8.67
C HIS A 155 -3.64 23.98 -8.64
N GLU A 156 -2.91 23.13 -9.35
CA GLU A 156 -3.10 21.69 -9.38
C GLU A 156 -2.13 21.02 -8.39
N GLY A 157 -2.68 20.41 -7.34
CA GLY A 157 -1.92 19.60 -6.38
C GLY A 157 -2.05 18.10 -6.66
N LYS A 158 -1.39 17.27 -5.87
CA LYS A 158 -1.44 15.80 -6.01
C LYS A 158 -2.83 15.20 -5.73
N VAL A 159 -3.60 15.82 -4.82
CA VAL A 159 -4.91 15.33 -4.34
C VAL A 159 -6.00 16.39 -4.51
N ARG A 160 -5.63 17.66 -4.51
CA ARG A 160 -6.55 18.81 -4.55
C ARG A 160 -6.24 19.72 -5.71
N ASP A 161 -7.28 20.24 -6.33
CA ASP A 161 -7.19 21.41 -7.20
C ASP A 161 -7.70 22.62 -6.40
N SER A 162 -7.09 23.78 -6.53
CA SER A 162 -7.55 24.97 -5.85
C SER A 162 -7.54 26.18 -6.77
N TYR A 163 -8.42 27.13 -6.47
CA TYR A 163 -8.62 28.37 -7.21
C TYR A 163 -8.55 29.53 -6.23
N VAL A 164 -7.61 30.44 -6.44
CA VAL A 164 -7.39 31.60 -5.58
C VAL A 164 -8.02 32.84 -6.22
N ASP A 165 -8.95 33.46 -5.51
CA ASP A 165 -9.57 34.73 -5.88
C ASP A 165 -9.54 35.69 -4.67
N GLY A 166 -8.66 36.67 -4.73
CA GLY A 166 -8.41 37.60 -3.63
C GLY A 166 -7.96 36.88 -2.36
N ASN A 167 -8.75 37.01 -1.28
CA ASN A 167 -8.46 36.43 0.03
C ASN A 167 -9.18 35.08 0.26
N VAL A 168 -9.79 34.51 -0.76
CA VAL A 168 -10.51 33.24 -0.68
C VAL A 168 -9.86 32.24 -1.62
N ARG A 169 -9.68 31.03 -1.11
CA ARG A 169 -9.27 29.88 -1.91
C ARG A 169 -10.41 28.87 -1.93
N THR A 170 -10.88 28.53 -3.12
CA THR A 170 -11.77 27.40 -3.32
C THR A 170 -10.93 26.13 -3.53
N ILE A 171 -11.08 25.15 -2.67
CA ILE A 171 -10.35 23.88 -2.73
C ILE A 171 -11.32 22.78 -3.15
N VAL A 172 -10.98 22.07 -4.20
CA VAL A 172 -11.68 20.86 -4.64
C VAL A 172 -10.82 19.65 -4.30
N THR A 173 -11.28 18.87 -3.35
CA THR A 173 -10.64 17.61 -3.01
C THR A 173 -11.08 16.55 -4.00
N THR A 174 -10.15 16.11 -4.84
CA THR A 174 -10.39 15.11 -5.88
C THR A 174 -10.30 13.69 -5.32
N ASP A 175 -10.66 12.72 -6.13
CA ASP A 175 -10.54 11.31 -5.79
C ASP A 175 -9.14 10.75 -6.12
N ARG A 176 -8.20 11.60 -6.54
CA ARG A 176 -6.81 11.21 -6.81
C ARG A 176 -6.15 10.67 -5.56
N LEU A 177 -5.47 9.54 -5.72
CA LEU A 177 -4.65 8.93 -4.69
C LEU A 177 -3.16 9.12 -5.00
N SER A 178 -2.44 9.65 -4.04
CA SER A 178 -0.99 9.77 -4.08
C SER A 178 -0.34 8.92 -2.99
N ALA A 179 0.65 8.10 -3.34
CA ALA A 179 1.54 7.44 -2.40
C ALA A 179 2.95 7.39 -2.99
N PHE A 180 3.98 7.33 -2.11
CA PHE A 180 5.39 7.43 -2.52
C PHE A 180 5.68 8.62 -3.44
N ASP A 181 5.00 9.72 -3.20
CA ASP A 181 5.12 10.96 -3.98
C ASP A 181 4.69 10.85 -5.46
N ARG A 182 3.94 9.79 -5.80
CA ARG A 182 3.44 9.48 -7.14
C ARG A 182 1.92 9.45 -7.16
N LEU A 183 1.34 9.98 -8.22
CA LEU A 183 -0.09 9.84 -8.50
C LEU A 183 -0.36 8.43 -9.05
N LEU A 184 -1.29 7.70 -8.42
CA LEU A 184 -1.49 6.26 -8.65
C LEU A 184 -2.83 5.95 -9.32
N GLY A 185 -3.75 6.92 -9.38
CA GLY A 185 -5.10 6.79 -9.89
C GLY A 185 -6.12 7.41 -8.96
N THR A 186 -7.36 6.96 -9.02
CA THR A 186 -8.48 7.51 -8.24
C THR A 186 -9.16 6.44 -7.38
N ILE A 187 -9.73 6.85 -6.25
CA ILE A 187 -10.46 6.00 -5.29
C ILE A 187 -11.88 6.54 -5.14
N PRO A 188 -12.94 5.72 -5.27
CA PRO A 188 -14.32 6.15 -5.12
C PRO A 188 -14.56 6.92 -3.82
N PHE A 189 -15.24 8.06 -3.90
CA PHE A 189 -15.61 8.93 -2.79
C PHE A 189 -14.46 9.49 -1.96
N LYS A 190 -13.20 9.31 -2.37
CA LYS A 190 -12.04 9.71 -1.57
C LYS A 190 -12.09 11.19 -1.21
N GLY A 191 -12.38 12.06 -2.16
CA GLY A 191 -12.43 13.50 -1.95
C GLY A 191 -13.49 13.89 -0.93
N GLN A 192 -14.68 13.29 -1.00
CA GLN A 192 -15.75 13.49 -0.03
C GLN A 192 -15.34 13.05 1.37
N VAL A 193 -14.78 11.85 1.52
CA VAL A 193 -14.32 11.31 2.82
C VAL A 193 -13.27 12.21 3.46
N LEU A 194 -12.28 12.68 2.68
CA LEU A 194 -11.23 13.55 3.22
C LEU A 194 -11.79 14.87 3.72
N ASN A 195 -12.70 15.50 2.99
CA ASN A 195 -13.35 16.74 3.42
C ASN A 195 -14.25 16.54 4.65
N GLU A 196 -15.01 15.45 4.69
CA GLU A 196 -15.88 15.13 5.82
C GLU A 196 -15.08 14.95 7.11
N ILE A 197 -13.99 14.19 7.06
CA ILE A 197 -13.10 14.01 8.20
C ILE A 197 -12.41 15.34 8.57
N ALA A 198 -11.88 16.09 7.60
CA ALA A 198 -11.20 17.35 7.88
C ALA A 198 -12.15 18.38 8.52
N ASN A 199 -13.38 18.52 8.00
CA ASN A 199 -14.39 19.44 8.54
C ASN A 199 -14.79 19.06 9.96
N TYR A 200 -14.98 17.75 10.24
CA TYR A 200 -15.22 17.27 11.60
C TYR A 200 -14.10 17.70 12.57
N TRP A 201 -12.84 17.52 12.16
CA TRP A 201 -11.71 17.87 13.01
C TRP A 201 -11.49 19.37 13.14
N PHE A 202 -11.79 20.19 12.12
CA PHE A 202 -11.77 21.64 12.24
C PHE A 202 -12.72 22.12 13.34
N ASP A 203 -13.92 21.53 13.42
CA ASP A 203 -14.89 21.82 14.49
C ASP A 203 -14.38 21.31 15.85
N ALA A 204 -13.92 20.06 15.93
CA ALA A 204 -13.51 19.40 17.17
C ALA A 204 -12.23 19.98 17.80
N THR A 205 -11.49 20.82 17.06
CA THR A 205 -10.24 21.45 17.50
C THR A 205 -10.26 22.98 17.45
N SER A 206 -11.43 23.58 17.20
CA SER A 206 -11.61 25.04 17.07
C SER A 206 -11.26 25.82 18.32
N ASP A 207 -11.29 25.19 19.50
CA ASP A 207 -10.85 25.73 20.78
C ASP A 207 -9.31 25.73 20.99
N ILE A 208 -8.58 25.03 20.13
CA ILE A 208 -7.11 24.91 20.19
C ILE A 208 -6.46 25.96 19.30
N VAL A 209 -6.91 26.07 18.06
CA VAL A 209 -6.38 26.96 17.04
C VAL A 209 -7.46 27.30 16.01
N SER A 210 -7.44 28.52 15.48
CA SER A 210 -8.27 28.89 14.34
C SER A 210 -7.94 28.02 13.13
N ASN A 211 -8.93 27.75 12.28
CA ASN A 211 -8.71 27.09 11.00
C ASN A 211 -9.12 27.99 9.83
N HIS A 212 -8.75 27.60 8.62
CA HIS A 212 -8.98 28.39 7.42
C HIS A 212 -10.39 28.23 6.81
N LEU A 213 -11.19 27.28 7.26
CA LEU A 213 -12.50 26.96 6.69
C LEU A 213 -13.48 28.14 6.81
N LEU A 214 -14.13 28.49 5.72
CA LEU A 214 -15.23 29.45 5.66
C LEU A 214 -16.57 28.74 5.46
N GLU A 215 -16.64 27.88 4.44
CA GLU A 215 -17.84 27.10 4.13
C GLU A 215 -17.50 25.84 3.31
N ALA A 216 -18.42 24.87 3.34
CA ALA A 216 -18.33 23.63 2.57
C ALA A 216 -19.57 23.49 1.67
N PRO A 217 -19.59 24.13 0.49
CA PRO A 217 -20.76 24.15 -0.39
C PRO A 217 -21.05 22.80 -1.05
N ASP A 218 -20.10 21.87 -1.06
CA ASP A 218 -20.26 20.50 -1.58
C ASP A 218 -19.36 19.54 -0.79
N PRO A 219 -19.69 18.26 -0.69
CA PRO A 219 -18.81 17.28 -0.04
C PRO A 219 -17.37 17.25 -0.55
N ASN A 220 -17.12 17.62 -1.81
CA ASN A 220 -15.78 17.68 -2.40
C ASN A 220 -15.20 19.11 -2.44
N VAL A 221 -15.97 20.16 -2.06
CA VAL A 221 -15.56 21.56 -2.21
C VAL A 221 -15.62 22.29 -0.88
N VAL A 222 -14.53 22.97 -0.53
CA VAL A 222 -14.49 23.92 0.58
C VAL A 222 -14.00 25.27 0.09
N ARG A 223 -14.57 26.35 0.64
CA ARG A 223 -14.02 27.70 0.51
C ARG A 223 -13.31 28.06 1.82
N VAL A 224 -12.09 28.54 1.68
CA VAL A 224 -11.20 28.80 2.82
C VAL A 224 -10.55 30.16 2.69
N ARG A 225 -10.10 30.71 3.83
CA ARG A 225 -9.27 31.92 3.84
C ARG A 225 -7.92 31.62 3.19
N GLU A 226 -7.46 32.49 2.29
CA GLU A 226 -6.11 32.40 1.75
C GLU A 226 -5.11 32.79 2.85
N CYS A 227 -4.21 31.86 3.19
CA CYS A 227 -3.21 31.98 4.24
C CYS A 227 -1.81 31.89 3.64
N ALA A 228 -0.82 32.59 4.20
CA ALA A 228 0.58 32.39 3.87
C ALA A 228 1.06 31.07 4.52
N PRO A 229 1.37 30.01 3.76
CA PRO A 229 1.76 28.75 4.36
C PRO A 229 3.13 28.83 5.02
N VAL A 230 3.29 28.24 6.20
CA VAL A 230 4.60 27.98 6.80
C VAL A 230 5.32 26.92 5.95
N PRO A 231 6.61 27.11 5.59
CA PRO A 231 7.31 26.23 4.65
C PRO A 231 7.78 24.91 5.28
N LEU A 232 7.02 24.41 6.25
CA LEU A 232 7.24 23.15 6.95
C LEU A 232 5.93 22.37 7.06
N GLU A 233 6.04 21.07 6.98
CA GLU A 233 4.98 20.15 7.42
C GLU A 233 5.36 19.63 8.81
N PHE A 234 4.47 19.75 9.78
CA PHE A 234 4.69 19.32 11.15
C PHE A 234 4.13 17.93 11.37
N VAL A 235 5.02 16.93 11.51
CA VAL A 235 4.59 15.53 11.68
C VAL A 235 4.80 15.09 13.12
N VAL A 236 3.70 14.86 13.85
CA VAL A 236 3.72 14.33 15.23
C VAL A 236 3.54 12.82 15.19
N ARG A 237 4.39 12.10 15.92
CA ARG A 237 4.43 10.63 15.92
C ARG A 237 4.47 10.06 17.33
N ALA A 238 3.53 9.16 17.64
CA ALA A 238 3.50 8.44 18.91
C ALA A 238 4.03 7.01 18.82
N TYR A 239 4.29 6.52 17.61
CA TYR A 239 4.77 5.15 17.34
C TYR A 239 5.91 5.17 16.32
N ILE A 240 6.86 4.24 16.49
CA ILE A 240 7.95 4.06 15.52
C ILE A 240 7.51 3.11 14.41
N THR A 241 7.07 3.67 13.27
CA THR A 241 6.52 2.92 12.13
C THR A 241 6.80 3.62 10.80
N GLY A 242 6.30 3.03 9.72
CA GLY A 242 6.30 3.55 8.35
C GLY A 242 7.48 3.10 7.50
N VAL A 243 7.23 3.04 6.19
CA VAL A 243 8.15 2.49 5.17
C VAL A 243 8.70 3.56 4.21
N THR A 244 8.31 4.83 4.37
CA THR A 244 8.77 5.94 3.53
C THR A 244 10.07 6.55 4.05
N LYS A 245 10.84 7.23 3.19
CA LYS A 245 12.14 7.83 3.52
C LYS A 245 12.09 8.82 4.68
N THR A 246 10.93 9.44 4.95
CA THR A 246 10.73 10.40 6.05
C THR A 246 10.17 9.75 7.32
N SER A 247 9.80 8.46 7.31
CA SER A 247 9.21 7.79 8.47
C SER A 247 10.25 7.38 9.52
N LEU A 248 9.81 7.26 10.79
CA LEU A 248 10.71 6.92 11.90
C LEU A 248 11.33 5.55 11.72
N TRP A 249 10.52 4.52 11.42
CA TRP A 249 11.04 3.15 11.31
C TRP A 249 12.05 3.00 10.19
N PHE A 250 11.78 3.55 9.02
CA PHE A 250 12.72 3.49 7.88
C PHE A 250 14.10 4.04 8.24
N ASN A 251 14.14 5.21 8.90
CA ASN A 251 15.41 5.82 9.31
C ASN A 251 16.08 5.07 10.46
N TYR A 252 15.30 4.61 11.44
CA TYR A 252 15.82 3.86 12.59
C TYR A 252 16.42 2.51 12.17
N GLU A 253 15.73 1.77 11.30
CA GLU A 253 16.21 0.50 10.72
C GLU A 253 17.49 0.69 9.90
N ALA A 254 17.62 1.82 9.21
CA ALA A 254 18.85 2.23 8.51
C ALA A 254 19.99 2.67 9.44
N GLY A 255 19.79 2.64 10.76
CA GLY A 255 20.81 2.94 11.77
C GLY A 255 20.77 4.34 12.37
N ALA A 256 19.84 5.22 11.95
CA ALA A 256 19.72 6.53 12.55
C ALA A 256 19.27 6.43 14.02
N ARG A 257 19.91 7.22 14.90
CA ARG A 257 19.57 7.34 16.33
C ARG A 257 19.23 8.76 16.74
N ASN A 258 19.25 9.67 15.80
CA ASN A 258 18.71 11.03 15.92
C ASN A 258 17.94 11.30 14.62
N ILE A 259 16.63 11.54 14.72
CA ILE A 259 15.75 11.78 13.57
C ILE A 259 15.05 13.12 13.79
N ALA A 260 15.34 14.08 12.92
CA ALA A 260 14.81 15.46 13.01
C ALA A 260 15.04 16.09 14.41
N GLY A 261 16.20 15.87 15.00
CA GLY A 261 16.54 16.39 16.33
C GLY A 261 16.05 15.54 17.51
N ASN A 262 15.31 14.46 17.27
CA ASN A 262 14.80 13.58 18.33
C ASN A 262 15.76 12.38 18.52
N PRO A 263 16.36 12.19 19.72
CA PRO A 263 17.16 11.02 20.03
C PRO A 263 16.27 9.78 20.16
N MET A 264 16.67 8.69 19.49
CA MET A 264 15.98 7.40 19.52
C MET A 264 16.81 6.39 20.32
N PRO A 265 16.26 5.75 21.38
CA PRO A 265 16.95 4.75 22.13
C PRO A 265 17.20 3.49 21.29
N ASP A 266 18.22 2.68 21.70
CA ASP A 266 18.44 1.38 21.09
C ASP A 266 17.37 0.37 21.49
N GLY A 267 17.14 -0.63 20.63
CA GLY A 267 16.26 -1.76 20.92
C GLY A 267 14.79 -1.53 20.61
N LEU A 268 14.40 -0.40 20.03
CA LEU A 268 13.02 -0.19 19.57
C LEU A 268 12.65 -1.19 18.45
N ARG A 269 11.41 -1.65 18.47
CA ARG A 269 10.84 -2.55 17.46
C ARG A 269 9.85 -1.79 16.57
N ARG A 270 9.67 -2.26 15.36
CA ARG A 270 8.64 -1.72 14.46
C ARG A 270 7.27 -1.71 15.14
N ASN A 271 6.53 -0.63 14.97
CA ASN A 271 5.21 -0.39 15.55
C ASN A 271 5.20 -0.22 17.08
N GLU A 272 6.35 -0.04 17.73
CA GLU A 272 6.43 0.22 19.16
C GLU A 272 5.93 1.63 19.50
N ARG A 273 5.21 1.74 20.61
CA ARG A 273 4.79 3.03 21.17
C ARG A 273 6.01 3.74 21.77
N LEU A 274 6.19 4.99 21.42
CA LEU A 274 7.22 5.85 22.00
C LEU A 274 6.82 6.26 23.42
N GLU A 275 7.79 6.58 24.26
CA GLU A 275 7.56 7.06 25.63
C GLU A 275 6.73 8.35 25.63
N ALA A 276 7.03 9.26 24.70
CA ALA A 276 6.27 10.47 24.40
C ALA A 276 6.19 10.67 22.89
N PRO A 277 5.14 11.32 22.38
CA PRO A 277 5.10 11.73 20.97
C PRO A 277 6.26 12.65 20.62
N VAL A 278 6.83 12.45 19.43
CA VAL A 278 7.93 13.26 18.89
C VAL A 278 7.47 14.07 17.68
N LEU A 279 8.09 15.22 17.48
CA LEU A 279 7.88 16.06 16.30
C LEU A 279 9.01 15.85 15.30
N THR A 280 8.65 15.44 14.08
CA THR A 280 9.60 15.22 12.98
C THR A 280 9.16 16.02 11.76
N PRO A 281 9.40 17.32 11.72
CA PRO A 281 8.99 18.14 10.59
C PRO A 281 9.66 17.69 9.29
N THR A 282 8.99 17.99 8.16
CA THR A 282 9.59 17.89 6.84
C THR A 282 9.57 19.24 6.14
N THR A 283 10.52 19.46 5.24
CA THR A 283 10.51 20.62 4.36
C THR A 283 9.31 20.53 3.43
N LYS A 284 8.77 21.71 3.05
CA LYS A 284 7.70 21.88 2.06
C LYS A 284 8.26 22.67 0.89
N PHE A 285 7.74 22.45 -0.29
CA PHE A 285 8.15 23.13 -1.54
C PHE A 285 9.50 22.71 -2.13
N GLU A 286 10.16 21.70 -1.57
CA GLU A 286 11.31 21.05 -2.20
C GLU A 286 10.85 19.99 -3.23
N VAL A 287 11.78 19.54 -4.08
CA VAL A 287 11.48 18.46 -5.06
C VAL A 287 11.11 17.15 -4.35
N HIS A 288 11.73 16.91 -3.20
CA HIS A 288 11.43 15.80 -2.30
C HIS A 288 11.47 16.30 -0.86
N ASP A 289 10.43 15.98 -0.11
CA ASP A 289 10.36 16.30 1.30
C ASP A 289 11.47 15.56 2.07
N ARG A 290 12.17 16.26 2.97
CA ARG A 290 13.20 15.69 3.85
C ARG A 290 12.89 16.00 5.30
N ASN A 291 13.27 15.10 6.19
CA ASN A 291 13.21 15.37 7.62
C ASN A 291 14.14 16.53 7.98
N ILE A 292 13.65 17.46 8.80
CA ILE A 292 14.42 18.61 9.28
C ILE A 292 14.17 18.82 10.78
N GLY A 293 15.23 19.05 11.54
CA GLY A 293 15.13 19.40 12.95
C GLY A 293 14.79 20.86 13.14
N ARG A 294 14.36 21.22 14.39
CA ARG A 294 14.08 22.60 14.77
C ARG A 294 15.25 23.55 14.46
N ASP A 295 16.42 23.19 14.94
CA ASP A 295 17.60 24.07 14.84
C ASP A 295 18.07 24.21 13.38
N ASP A 296 17.96 23.17 12.59
CA ASP A 296 18.27 23.19 11.16
C ASP A 296 17.25 24.08 10.40
N ALA A 297 15.95 23.95 10.70
CA ALA A 297 14.91 24.77 10.08
C ALA A 297 15.11 26.27 10.36
N ILE A 298 15.54 26.61 11.56
CA ILE A 298 15.89 27.99 11.95
C ILE A 298 17.17 28.44 11.25
N ALA A 299 18.21 27.61 11.25
CA ALA A 299 19.50 27.92 10.63
C ALA A 299 19.39 28.12 9.11
N GLU A 300 18.53 27.34 8.45
CA GLU A 300 18.23 27.50 7.03
C GLU A 300 17.28 28.69 6.72
N GLY A 301 16.76 29.37 7.75
CA GLY A 301 15.89 30.53 7.59
C GLY A 301 14.47 30.22 7.14
N LEU A 302 14.03 28.97 7.27
CA LEU A 302 12.67 28.56 6.91
C LEU A 302 11.62 29.15 7.87
N VAL A 303 11.96 29.25 9.16
CA VAL A 303 11.10 29.79 10.21
C VAL A 303 11.94 30.48 11.29
N THR A 304 11.32 31.37 12.05
CA THR A 304 11.92 31.88 13.29
C THR A 304 11.74 30.86 14.43
N ALA A 305 12.57 30.96 15.46
CA ALA A 305 12.45 30.08 16.63
C ALA A 305 11.08 30.24 17.31
N ASP A 306 10.59 31.45 17.49
CA ASP A 306 9.27 31.74 18.08
C ASP A 306 8.13 31.10 17.26
N LEU A 307 8.14 31.27 15.94
CA LEU A 307 7.11 30.70 15.08
C LEU A 307 7.15 29.17 15.10
N PHE A 308 8.35 28.57 15.06
CA PHE A 308 8.49 27.11 15.14
C PHE A 308 7.88 26.57 16.44
N ASP A 309 8.27 27.18 17.57
CA ASP A 309 7.84 26.70 18.90
C ASP A 309 6.32 26.87 19.11
N ARG A 310 5.73 27.97 18.62
CA ARG A 310 4.27 28.16 18.61
C ARG A 310 3.54 27.15 17.74
N CYS A 311 4.05 26.85 16.54
CA CYS A 311 3.48 25.85 15.67
C CYS A 311 3.58 24.44 16.29
N ALA A 312 4.73 24.12 16.89
CA ALA A 312 4.95 22.85 17.57
C ALA A 312 3.96 22.63 18.73
N ASP A 313 3.77 23.65 19.60
CA ASP A 313 2.78 23.61 20.70
C ASP A 313 1.38 23.31 20.17
N VAL A 314 0.94 24.04 19.16
CA VAL A 314 -0.36 23.83 18.52
C VAL A 314 -0.48 22.39 17.98
N CYS A 315 0.54 21.89 17.27
CA CYS A 315 0.52 20.54 16.70
C CYS A 315 0.45 19.44 17.77
N PHE A 316 1.18 19.59 18.89
CA PHE A 316 1.09 18.64 20.01
C PHE A 316 -0.28 18.67 20.68
N ARG A 317 -0.89 19.84 20.86
CA ARG A 317 -2.25 19.96 21.42
C ARG A 317 -3.31 19.35 20.50
N LEU A 318 -3.21 19.57 19.19
CA LEU A 318 -4.06 18.93 18.19
C LEU A 318 -3.91 17.41 18.22
N PHE A 319 -2.66 16.92 18.30
CA PHE A 319 -2.38 15.49 18.36
C PHE A 319 -2.94 14.85 19.65
N ALA A 320 -2.82 15.53 20.78
CA ALA A 320 -3.38 15.05 22.04
C ALA A 320 -4.92 14.93 21.97
N ARG A 321 -5.62 15.95 21.43
CA ARG A 321 -7.06 15.93 21.19
C ARG A 321 -7.43 14.82 20.21
N GLY A 322 -6.67 14.65 19.12
CA GLY A 322 -6.86 13.58 18.13
C GLY A 322 -6.72 12.20 18.76
N THR A 323 -5.70 12.01 19.59
CA THR A 323 -5.46 10.75 20.30
C THR A 323 -6.60 10.43 21.28
N GLU A 324 -7.07 11.41 22.04
CA GLU A 324 -8.18 11.24 22.99
C GLU A 324 -9.47 10.83 22.28
N LEU A 325 -9.87 11.56 21.24
CA LEU A 325 -11.11 11.28 20.52
C LEU A 325 -11.03 9.98 19.72
N ALA A 326 -9.89 9.66 19.11
CA ALA A 326 -9.69 8.37 18.44
C ALA A 326 -9.78 7.19 19.43
N ALA A 327 -9.20 7.32 20.62
CA ALA A 327 -9.26 6.30 21.65
C ALA A 327 -10.70 6.02 22.13
N GLN A 328 -11.55 7.04 22.23
CA GLN A 328 -12.98 6.89 22.53
C GLN A 328 -13.72 6.10 21.44
N ARG A 329 -13.15 5.96 20.25
CA ARG A 329 -13.68 5.22 19.09
C ARG A 329 -12.98 3.87 18.89
N GLY A 330 -12.18 3.40 19.86
CA GLY A 330 -11.40 2.16 19.73
C GLY A 330 -10.25 2.24 18.72
N LEU A 331 -9.83 3.45 18.37
CA LEU A 331 -8.76 3.70 17.42
C LEU A 331 -7.51 4.27 18.10
N ILE A 332 -6.34 3.98 17.53
CA ILE A 332 -5.06 4.58 17.87
C ILE A 332 -4.69 5.56 16.75
N LEU A 333 -4.55 6.84 17.08
CA LEU A 333 -3.88 7.81 16.20
C LEU A 333 -2.37 7.62 16.35
N VAL A 334 -1.75 7.08 15.32
CA VAL A 334 -0.34 6.66 15.32
C VAL A 334 0.60 7.81 15.07
N ASP A 335 0.33 8.53 14.01
CA ASP A 335 1.02 9.77 13.61
C ASP A 335 0.11 10.60 12.71
N THR A 336 0.46 11.86 12.55
CA THR A 336 -0.26 12.77 11.66
C THR A 336 0.63 13.92 11.21
N LYS A 337 0.36 14.42 10.01
CA LYS A 337 0.95 15.62 9.43
C LYS A 337 -0.01 16.79 9.55
N TYR A 338 0.49 17.92 10.03
CA TYR A 338 -0.22 19.20 10.05
C TYR A 338 0.44 20.20 9.12
N GLU A 339 -0.38 20.99 8.48
CA GLU A 339 0.04 22.19 7.75
C GLU A 339 -0.53 23.43 8.42
N VAL A 340 0.32 24.43 8.54
CA VAL A 340 0.01 25.67 9.26
C VAL A 340 0.22 26.84 8.31
N GLY A 341 -0.69 27.80 8.35
CA GLY A 341 -0.59 29.06 7.63
C GLY A 341 -0.64 30.25 8.59
N LEU A 342 -0.35 31.41 8.06
CA LEU A 342 -0.40 32.68 8.77
C LEU A 342 -1.43 33.62 8.14
N LEU A 343 -2.23 34.27 9.00
CA LEU A 343 -3.03 35.45 8.68
C LEU A 343 -2.53 36.61 9.52
N GLY A 344 -1.64 37.44 8.96
CA GLY A 344 -0.82 38.32 9.73
C GLY A 344 0.08 37.56 10.70
N ASP A 345 -0.05 37.78 12.01
CA ASP A 345 0.70 37.04 13.04
C ASP A 345 -0.07 35.84 13.64
N GLU A 346 -1.32 35.63 13.18
CA GLU A 346 -2.16 34.55 13.68
C GLU A 346 -1.79 33.24 13.01
N ILE A 347 -1.55 32.19 13.81
CA ILE A 347 -1.38 30.81 13.34
C ILE A 347 -2.75 30.24 13.01
N VAL A 348 -2.89 29.69 11.82
CA VAL A 348 -4.12 29.09 11.30
C VAL A 348 -3.85 27.68 10.81
N LEU A 349 -4.66 26.72 11.23
CA LEU A 349 -4.60 25.35 10.72
C LEU A 349 -5.18 25.32 9.31
N ILE A 350 -4.41 24.79 8.36
CA ILE A 350 -4.77 24.74 6.95
C ILE A 350 -4.70 23.32 6.40
N ASP A 351 -5.14 23.12 5.16
CA ASP A 351 -5.16 21.91 4.39
C ASP A 351 -6.11 20.84 4.97
N GLU A 352 -5.61 19.82 5.61
CA GLU A 352 -6.41 18.72 6.15
C GLU A 352 -5.96 18.34 7.58
N VAL A 353 -6.86 17.75 8.34
CA VAL A 353 -6.60 17.36 9.72
C VAL A 353 -7.03 15.93 9.94
N HIS A 354 -6.11 15.09 10.40
CA HIS A 354 -6.36 13.72 10.83
C HIS A 354 -7.09 12.83 9.81
N THR A 355 -6.93 13.12 8.51
CA THR A 355 -7.51 12.30 7.43
C THR A 355 -6.65 11.05 7.19
N PRO A 356 -7.18 10.01 6.52
CA PRO A 356 -6.41 8.83 6.18
C PRO A 356 -5.25 9.09 5.20
N ASP A 357 -5.19 10.27 4.59
CA ASP A 357 -4.08 10.69 3.74
C ASP A 357 -2.91 11.28 4.53
N SER A 358 -3.21 12.01 5.60
CA SER A 358 -2.22 12.69 6.45
C SER A 358 -1.90 11.95 7.74
N SER A 359 -2.68 10.94 8.13
CA SER A 359 -2.58 10.24 9.41
C SER A 359 -2.62 8.74 9.25
N ARG A 360 -2.03 8.02 10.24
CA ARG A 360 -2.20 6.58 10.40
C ARG A 360 -3.13 6.29 11.56
N TYR A 361 -4.03 5.34 11.35
CA TYR A 361 -4.95 4.84 12.36
C TYR A 361 -4.87 3.32 12.45
N TRP A 362 -4.74 2.81 13.69
CA TRP A 362 -4.82 1.38 13.98
C TRP A 362 -6.01 1.09 14.88
N TYR A 363 -6.53 -0.13 14.82
CA TYR A 363 -7.50 -0.62 15.78
C TYR A 363 -6.82 -0.91 17.12
N ALA A 364 -7.37 -0.37 18.21
CA ALA A 364 -6.79 -0.50 19.55
C ALA A 364 -6.91 -1.92 20.10
N ASP A 365 -7.98 -2.63 19.78
CA ASP A 365 -8.31 -3.97 20.26
C ASP A 365 -7.31 -5.05 19.83
N THR A 366 -6.66 -4.87 18.69
CA THR A 366 -5.70 -5.83 18.12
C THR A 366 -4.25 -5.42 18.30
N TYR A 367 -3.96 -4.19 18.72
CA TYR A 367 -2.62 -3.63 18.74
C TYR A 367 -1.64 -4.48 19.55
N ASP A 368 -1.96 -4.77 20.82
CA ASP A 368 -1.05 -5.48 21.73
C ASP A 368 -0.75 -6.91 21.27
N GLU A 369 -1.74 -7.60 20.72
CA GLU A 369 -1.57 -8.96 20.22
C GLU A 369 -0.66 -8.98 18.98
N LEU A 370 -0.95 -8.14 17.99
CA LEU A 370 -0.19 -8.05 16.74
C LEU A 370 1.23 -7.56 17.01
N PHE A 371 1.41 -6.56 17.90
CA PHE A 371 2.73 -6.07 18.28
C PHE A 371 3.58 -7.15 18.96
N ARG A 372 3.00 -7.93 19.90
CA ARG A 372 3.71 -9.06 20.53
C ARG A 372 4.13 -10.13 19.53
N LYS A 373 3.30 -10.41 18.53
CA LYS A 373 3.56 -11.38 17.46
C LYS A 373 4.48 -10.83 16.35
N ASN A 374 4.90 -9.57 16.44
CA ASN A 374 5.67 -8.86 15.39
C ASN A 374 4.97 -8.89 14.01
N MET A 375 3.64 -8.75 14.02
CA MET A 375 2.79 -8.69 12.84
C MET A 375 2.45 -7.23 12.50
N ASP A 376 2.04 -7.01 11.26
CA ASP A 376 1.53 -5.71 10.81
C ASP A 376 0.22 -5.38 11.52
N GLN A 377 -0.01 -4.08 11.75
CA GLN A 377 -1.18 -3.60 12.48
C GLN A 377 -2.40 -3.50 11.55
N ARG A 378 -3.60 -3.69 12.10
CA ARG A 378 -4.84 -3.45 11.35
C ARG A 378 -5.03 -1.95 11.17
N ALA A 379 -4.86 -1.46 9.95
CA ALA A 379 -4.84 -0.04 9.62
C ALA A 379 -6.08 0.38 8.81
N LEU A 380 -6.57 1.61 9.07
CA LEU A 380 -7.69 2.25 8.36
C LEU A 380 -7.23 3.38 7.41
N ASP A 381 -5.95 3.51 7.19
CA ASP A 381 -5.32 4.49 6.31
C ASP A 381 -4.78 3.87 5.02
N LYS A 382 -3.91 4.58 4.32
CA LYS A 382 -3.31 4.12 3.05
C LYS A 382 -2.09 3.21 3.20
N GLU A 383 -1.67 2.84 4.43
CA GLU A 383 -0.50 1.97 4.61
C GLU A 383 -0.69 0.58 3.98
N PRO A 384 -1.86 -0.09 4.08
CA PRO A 384 -2.08 -1.37 3.38
C PRO A 384 -1.91 -1.28 1.86
N LEU A 385 -2.23 -0.12 1.26
CA LEU A 385 -1.96 0.11 -0.16
C LEU A 385 -0.46 0.27 -0.44
N ARG A 386 0.28 0.97 0.43
CA ARG A 386 1.73 1.09 0.30
C ARG A 386 2.43 -0.26 0.43
N GLU A 387 1.98 -1.10 1.34
CA GLU A 387 2.47 -2.48 1.50
C GLU A 387 2.17 -3.31 0.25
N TRP A 388 0.95 -3.26 -0.28
CA TRP A 388 0.56 -3.90 -1.54
C TRP A 388 1.46 -3.50 -2.72
N MET A 389 1.86 -2.23 -2.79
CA MET A 389 2.79 -1.73 -3.81
C MET A 389 4.22 -2.19 -3.56
N ALA A 390 4.67 -2.16 -2.30
CA ALA A 390 6.02 -2.57 -1.92
C ALA A 390 6.25 -4.07 -2.19
N GLU A 391 5.25 -4.93 -1.96
CA GLU A 391 5.26 -6.35 -2.31
C GLU A 391 5.43 -6.59 -3.82
N ARG A 392 4.97 -5.63 -4.65
CA ARG A 392 5.12 -5.65 -6.11
C ARG A 392 6.39 -4.95 -6.59
N GLY A 393 7.30 -4.64 -5.66
CA GLY A 393 8.61 -4.03 -5.94
C GLY A 393 8.59 -2.52 -6.14
N PHE A 394 7.45 -1.84 -5.89
CA PHE A 394 7.35 -0.40 -6.05
C PHE A 394 7.45 0.32 -4.68
N ARG A 395 8.47 1.17 -4.55
CA ARG A 395 8.71 2.01 -3.37
C ARG A 395 8.92 3.49 -3.74
N GLY A 396 8.32 3.91 -4.86
CA GLY A 396 8.41 5.28 -5.38
C GLY A 396 9.27 5.41 -6.64
N ASP A 397 10.16 4.47 -6.92
CA ASP A 397 11.04 4.49 -8.09
C ASP A 397 10.54 3.53 -9.19
N GLY A 398 10.67 3.94 -10.45
CA GLY A 398 10.23 3.14 -11.58
C GLY A 398 8.75 3.31 -11.94
N GLU A 399 8.18 2.30 -12.62
CA GLU A 399 6.77 2.29 -13.04
C GLU A 399 5.90 1.74 -11.90
N ALA A 400 4.89 2.51 -11.51
CA ALA A 400 3.97 2.10 -10.46
C ALA A 400 3.03 0.98 -10.96
N PRO A 401 2.76 -0.04 -10.15
CA PRO A 401 1.77 -1.05 -10.49
C PRO A 401 0.37 -0.41 -10.60
N VAL A 402 -0.37 -0.79 -11.64
CA VAL A 402 -1.74 -0.34 -11.82
C VAL A 402 -2.63 -0.94 -10.73
N MET A 403 -3.34 -0.08 -9.99
CA MET A 403 -4.32 -0.53 -9.01
C MET A 403 -5.49 -1.22 -9.70
N THR A 404 -5.79 -2.45 -9.26
CA THR A 404 -7.00 -3.13 -9.70
C THR A 404 -8.25 -2.51 -9.07
N ASP A 405 -9.42 -2.75 -9.65
CA ASP A 405 -10.67 -2.24 -9.11
C ASP A 405 -10.95 -2.74 -7.69
N GLU A 406 -10.54 -3.97 -7.37
CA GLU A 406 -10.66 -4.52 -6.01
C GLU A 406 -9.78 -3.74 -5.01
N VAL A 407 -8.57 -3.37 -5.38
CA VAL A 407 -7.67 -2.56 -4.53
C VAL A 407 -8.25 -1.17 -4.31
N ARG A 408 -8.83 -0.58 -5.35
CA ARG A 408 -9.49 0.73 -5.29
C ARG A 408 -10.71 0.68 -4.37
N ILE A 409 -11.57 -0.34 -4.51
CA ILE A 409 -12.76 -0.56 -3.67
C ILE A 409 -12.33 -0.82 -2.21
N ALA A 410 -11.38 -1.71 -1.97
CA ALA A 410 -10.90 -2.00 -0.61
C ALA A 410 -10.30 -0.77 0.08
N THR A 411 -9.63 0.12 -0.67
CA THR A 411 -9.11 1.39 -0.13
C THR A 411 -10.25 2.36 0.18
N ALA A 412 -11.25 2.49 -0.71
CA ALA A 412 -12.44 3.31 -0.47
C ALA A 412 -13.19 2.85 0.77
N THR A 413 -13.40 1.55 0.93
CA THR A 413 -14.06 0.95 2.09
C THR A 413 -13.36 1.34 3.40
N ARG A 414 -12.02 1.24 3.47
CA ARG A 414 -11.27 1.64 4.67
C ARG A 414 -11.42 3.12 4.98
N TYR A 415 -11.40 3.98 3.97
CA TYR A 415 -11.55 5.42 4.15
C TYR A 415 -12.95 5.79 4.65
N ILE A 416 -13.99 5.16 4.10
CA ILE A 416 -15.38 5.34 4.54
C ILE A 416 -15.56 4.84 5.98
N LEU A 417 -15.05 3.65 6.30
CA LEU A 417 -15.08 3.12 7.67
C LEU A 417 -14.42 4.08 8.66
N LEU A 418 -13.26 4.64 8.31
CA LEU A 418 -12.62 5.62 9.18
C LEU A 418 -13.47 6.87 9.38
N ALA A 419 -14.13 7.37 8.34
CA ALA A 419 -15.03 8.51 8.47
C ALA A 419 -16.21 8.20 9.41
N GLU A 420 -16.87 7.07 9.22
CA GLU A 420 -17.98 6.64 10.08
C GLU A 420 -17.55 6.45 11.53
N GLU A 421 -16.38 5.83 11.77
CA GLU A 421 -15.85 5.65 13.13
C GLU A 421 -15.49 6.98 13.79
N LEU A 422 -14.81 7.88 13.09
CA LEU A 422 -14.41 9.18 13.65
C LEU A 422 -15.61 10.10 13.87
N THR A 423 -16.49 10.24 12.90
CA THR A 423 -17.61 11.20 12.93
C THR A 423 -18.82 10.66 13.70
N GLN A 424 -18.92 9.36 13.88
CA GLN A 424 -20.11 8.64 14.42
C GLN A 424 -21.37 8.94 13.61
N ARG A 425 -21.19 9.14 12.31
CA ARG A 425 -22.26 9.37 11.34
C ARG A 425 -22.14 8.37 10.20
N PRO A 426 -23.23 7.84 9.67
CA PRO A 426 -23.19 7.01 8.48
C PRO A 426 -22.68 7.85 7.30
N PHE A 427 -21.85 7.25 6.45
CA PHE A 427 -21.39 7.89 5.24
C PHE A 427 -22.53 7.97 4.21
N GLU A 428 -22.89 9.16 3.79
CA GLU A 428 -23.95 9.41 2.81
C GLU A 428 -23.34 9.60 1.41
N ALA A 429 -23.40 8.55 0.60
CA ALA A 429 -23.00 8.63 -0.79
C ALA A 429 -23.98 9.50 -1.59
N THR A 430 -23.45 10.47 -2.29
CA THR A 430 -24.26 11.33 -3.19
C THR A 430 -24.78 10.55 -4.41
N GLU A 431 -25.95 10.93 -4.95
CA GLU A 431 -26.51 10.30 -6.15
C GLU A 431 -25.77 10.70 -7.42
N LEU A 432 -25.44 12.00 -7.54
CA LEU A 432 -24.64 12.54 -8.64
C LEU A 432 -23.15 12.26 -8.42
N THR A 433 -22.40 12.06 -9.49
CA THR A 433 -20.94 11.93 -9.42
C THR A 433 -20.31 13.22 -8.89
N ALA A 434 -19.13 13.10 -8.28
CA ALA A 434 -18.39 14.27 -7.81
C ALA A 434 -18.10 15.27 -8.95
N ALA A 435 -17.83 14.78 -10.17
CA ALA A 435 -17.58 15.62 -11.34
C ALA A 435 -18.80 16.45 -11.71
N GLU A 436 -20.01 15.88 -11.71
CA GLU A 436 -21.27 16.59 -12.03
C GLU A 436 -21.58 17.66 -10.99
N ARG A 437 -21.43 17.38 -9.69
CA ARG A 437 -21.70 18.33 -8.60
C ARG A 437 -20.72 19.49 -8.60
N VAL A 438 -19.43 19.16 -8.65
CA VAL A 438 -18.34 20.16 -8.64
C VAL A 438 -18.43 21.08 -9.86
N ALA A 439 -18.82 20.55 -11.04
CA ALA A 439 -19.03 21.37 -12.23
C ALA A 439 -20.13 22.41 -12.07
N SER A 440 -21.16 22.12 -11.28
CA SER A 440 -22.23 23.08 -10.99
C SER A 440 -21.74 24.20 -10.07
N ILE A 441 -21.03 23.86 -9.00
CA ILE A 441 -20.59 24.81 -7.97
C ILE A 441 -19.48 25.76 -8.45
N LEU A 442 -18.58 25.29 -9.31
CA LEU A 442 -17.49 26.13 -9.82
C LEU A 442 -17.92 27.08 -10.95
N ARG A 443 -19.14 26.97 -11.47
CA ARG A 443 -19.68 27.91 -12.48
C ARG A 443 -20.43 29.09 -11.85
N ASP A 444 -20.87 28.95 -10.62
CA ASP A 444 -21.54 29.97 -9.80
C ASP A 444 -20.51 30.79 -8.99
#